data_eccd428ae992c4cccad55ab5ccc551a5
#
_entry.id   eccd428ae992c4cccad55ab5ccc551a5
#
_cell.length_a   1.000
_cell.length_b   1.000
_cell.length_c   1.000
_cell.angle_alpha   90.00
_cell.angle_beta   90.00
_cell.angle_gamma   90.00
#
_symmetry.space_group_name_H-M   'P 1'
#
loop_
_entity.id
_entity.type
_entity.pdbx_description
1 polymer ?
#
loop_
_entity_poly.entity_id
_entity_poly.type
_entity_poly.pdbx_seq_one_letter_code
_entity_poly.pdbx_strand_id
1 'polypeptide(L)'
;TILRFRTYHNDVDSVRARVWDEVAQGQFFLDFVKVASDVSCYDEAQPGESCDFWQAAYTPDEPTTLYYRFIISDGTASAYYDDDEFRDGGWGEALPNTADRGYVIQVYDADFEAVAWLQNGVMYQIFPDRFRNGRSNNDPTGNEPRYGWPTEALDRIITKSWSDLPEGYCRFYENPAEPCVEGPRGRDYFGGDLMGVQQRLNYLKSLGVTIIYFNPIFDAASNHAYDTQDYYTVDPFFGTNVEFGKFVKAAQKAGMKVVLDGVFNHVSSD
;
A
#
# COMPACT_ATOMS: atom_id res chain seq x y z
N THR A 1 9.35 -13.30 -19.34
CA THR A 1 7.91 -13.03 -19.21
C THR A 1 7.17 -13.56 -20.44
N ILE A 2 6.01 -14.18 -20.22
CA ILE A 2 5.11 -14.63 -21.28
C ILE A 2 3.82 -13.83 -21.13
N LEU A 3 3.44 -13.11 -22.19
CA LEU A 3 2.16 -12.43 -22.29
C LEU A 3 1.21 -13.29 -23.10
N ARG A 4 -0.02 -13.40 -22.67
CA ARG A 4 -1.07 -14.12 -23.37
C ARG A 4 -2.29 -13.23 -23.54
N PHE A 5 -2.95 -13.39 -24.69
CA PHE A 5 -4.21 -12.72 -24.99
C PHE A 5 -5.18 -13.72 -25.61
N ARG A 6 -6.46 -13.54 -25.35
CA ARG A 6 -7.53 -14.39 -25.85
C ARG A 6 -8.47 -13.57 -26.70
N THR A 7 -8.84 -14.09 -27.87
CA THR A 7 -9.89 -13.54 -28.73
C THR A 7 -10.93 -14.61 -29.04
N TYR A 8 -12.08 -14.24 -29.53
CA TYR A 8 -12.96 -15.21 -30.15
C TYR A 8 -12.30 -15.82 -31.38
N HIS A 9 -12.75 -17.03 -31.74
CA HIS A 9 -12.17 -17.75 -32.86
C HIS A 9 -12.38 -16.99 -34.18
N ASN A 10 -11.32 -16.75 -34.94
CA ASN A 10 -11.32 -16.00 -36.18
C ASN A 10 -11.88 -14.56 -36.10
N ASP A 11 -11.90 -13.96 -34.94
CA ASP A 11 -12.38 -12.60 -34.71
C ASP A 11 -11.35 -11.54 -35.09
N VAL A 12 -10.06 -11.84 -35.04
CA VAL A 12 -8.99 -10.88 -35.31
C VAL A 12 -7.86 -11.51 -36.11
N ASP A 13 -7.19 -10.67 -36.91
CA ASP A 13 -6.05 -11.06 -37.77
C ASP A 13 -4.73 -11.08 -37.01
N SER A 14 -4.56 -10.14 -36.04
CA SER A 14 -3.31 -9.99 -35.31
C SER A 14 -3.48 -9.36 -33.93
N VAL A 15 -2.57 -9.72 -33.05
CA VAL A 15 -2.42 -9.15 -31.71
C VAL A 15 -0.97 -8.71 -31.53
N ARG A 16 -0.77 -7.51 -31.01
CA ARG A 16 0.53 -6.93 -30.62
C ARG A 16 0.42 -6.36 -29.21
N ALA A 17 1.53 -6.30 -28.49
CA ALA A 17 1.64 -5.42 -27.33
C ALA A 17 2.54 -4.23 -27.67
N ARG A 18 2.10 -3.01 -27.35
CA ARG A 18 2.97 -1.85 -27.20
C ARG A 18 3.48 -1.84 -25.78
N VAL A 19 4.78 -1.81 -25.62
CA VAL A 19 5.45 -1.81 -24.32
C VAL A 19 6.27 -0.54 -24.17
N TRP A 20 6.14 0.12 -23.05
CA TRP A 20 6.98 1.23 -22.60
C TRP A 20 7.90 0.73 -21.50
N ASP A 21 9.18 0.99 -21.62
CA ASP A 21 10.20 0.68 -20.63
C ASP A 21 10.58 1.94 -19.87
N GLU A 22 10.36 1.95 -18.54
CA GLU A 22 10.56 3.14 -17.70
C GLU A 22 12.05 3.47 -17.52
N VAL A 23 12.92 2.48 -17.46
CA VAL A 23 14.37 2.72 -17.34
C VAL A 23 14.98 3.14 -18.67
N ALA A 24 14.66 2.42 -19.74
CA ALA A 24 15.13 2.76 -21.07
C ALA A 24 14.49 4.03 -21.65
N GLN A 25 13.39 4.55 -21.05
CA GLN A 25 12.61 5.69 -21.53
C GLN A 25 12.22 5.54 -23.00
N GLY A 26 11.81 4.33 -23.37
CA GLY A 26 11.52 3.97 -24.75
C GLY A 26 10.36 3.00 -24.89
N GLN A 27 9.84 2.92 -26.11
CA GLN A 27 8.79 1.96 -26.44
C GLN A 27 9.25 0.97 -27.50
N PHE A 28 8.69 -0.22 -27.42
CA PHE A 28 8.85 -1.27 -28.43
C PHE A 28 7.53 -2.04 -28.60
N PHE A 29 7.51 -2.95 -29.58
CA PHE A 29 6.33 -3.75 -29.86
C PHE A 29 6.68 -5.23 -29.82
N LEU A 30 5.77 -6.03 -29.29
CA LEU A 30 5.82 -7.48 -29.29
C LEU A 30 4.69 -8.00 -30.20
N ASP A 31 5.07 -8.70 -31.26
CA ASP A 31 4.10 -9.40 -32.11
C ASP A 31 3.76 -10.75 -31.48
N PHE A 32 2.46 -11.03 -31.40
CA PHE A 32 1.96 -12.28 -30.83
C PHE A 32 1.77 -13.32 -31.91
N VAL A 33 2.04 -14.57 -31.54
CA VAL A 33 1.73 -15.73 -32.39
C VAL A 33 0.52 -16.46 -31.81
N LYS A 34 -0.32 -16.97 -32.71
CA LYS A 34 -1.46 -17.81 -32.31
C LYS A 34 -0.94 -19.19 -31.90
N VAL A 35 -1.12 -19.55 -30.61
CA VAL A 35 -0.59 -20.79 -30.01
C VAL A 35 -1.66 -21.87 -29.85
N ALA A 36 -2.92 -21.48 -29.84
CA ALA A 36 -4.06 -22.40 -29.91
C ALA A 36 -5.20 -21.72 -30.66
N SER A 37 -5.99 -22.49 -31.38
CA SER A 37 -7.08 -21.99 -32.21
C SER A 37 -8.27 -22.93 -32.09
N ASP A 38 -9.47 -22.38 -32.12
CA ASP A 38 -10.74 -23.11 -32.04
C ASP A 38 -10.81 -24.02 -30.79
N VAL A 39 -10.41 -23.49 -29.64
CA VAL A 39 -10.45 -24.18 -28.35
C VAL A 39 -11.45 -23.50 -27.40
N SER A 40 -11.87 -24.22 -26.36
CA SER A 40 -12.77 -23.63 -25.35
C SER A 40 -12.24 -22.29 -24.83
N CYS A 41 -13.12 -21.32 -24.73
CA CYS A 41 -12.82 -20.00 -24.14
C CYS A 41 -12.58 -20.04 -22.62
N TYR A 42 -12.90 -21.15 -21.95
CA TYR A 42 -12.88 -21.24 -20.47
C TYR A 42 -13.75 -20.17 -19.80
N ASP A 43 -14.82 -19.76 -20.47
CA ASP A 43 -15.77 -18.78 -19.98
C ASP A 43 -17.07 -19.47 -19.62
N GLU A 44 -17.38 -19.51 -18.32
CA GLU A 44 -18.61 -20.14 -17.82
C GLU A 44 -19.88 -19.34 -18.22
N ALA A 45 -19.73 -18.04 -18.47
CA ALA A 45 -20.85 -17.18 -18.86
C ALA A 45 -21.26 -17.36 -20.33
N GLN A 46 -20.38 -17.91 -21.17
CA GLN A 46 -20.66 -18.16 -22.59
C GLN A 46 -20.22 -19.60 -23.00
N PRO A 47 -20.89 -20.60 -22.50
CA PRO A 47 -20.57 -21.98 -22.82
C PRO A 47 -20.84 -22.29 -24.29
N GLY A 48 -19.85 -22.86 -24.98
CA GLY A 48 -19.95 -23.26 -26.39
C GLY A 48 -19.24 -22.31 -27.36
N GLU A 49 -18.73 -21.18 -26.91
CA GLU A 49 -17.89 -20.32 -27.72
C GLU A 49 -16.46 -20.88 -27.80
N SER A 50 -15.84 -20.72 -28.97
CA SER A 50 -14.45 -21.09 -29.18
C SER A 50 -13.56 -19.86 -29.32
N CYS A 51 -12.33 -20.02 -28.89
CA CYS A 51 -11.34 -18.95 -28.82
C CYS A 51 -10.02 -19.30 -29.49
N ASP A 52 -9.30 -18.24 -29.85
CA ASP A 52 -7.90 -18.26 -30.24
C ASP A 52 -7.04 -17.69 -29.11
N PHE A 53 -5.94 -18.37 -28.80
CA PHE A 53 -4.97 -17.89 -27.81
C PHE A 53 -3.71 -17.42 -28.49
N TRP A 54 -3.32 -16.23 -28.15
CA TRP A 54 -2.15 -15.52 -28.67
C TRP A 54 -1.09 -15.41 -27.59
N GLN A 55 0.18 -15.50 -27.97
CA GLN A 55 1.29 -15.45 -27.03
C GLN A 55 2.48 -14.71 -27.62
N ALA A 56 3.13 -13.89 -26.80
CA ALA A 56 4.47 -13.37 -27.02
C ALA A 56 5.35 -13.60 -25.79
N ALA A 57 6.64 -13.78 -26.02
CA ALA A 57 7.63 -13.89 -24.95
C ALA A 57 8.60 -12.72 -25.03
N TYR A 58 8.97 -12.19 -23.89
CA TYR A 58 9.99 -11.15 -23.76
C TYR A 58 10.82 -11.38 -22.51
N THR A 59 12.11 -11.23 -22.62
CA THR A 59 13.05 -11.31 -21.50
C THR A 59 13.75 -9.97 -21.40
N PRO A 60 13.42 -9.14 -20.40
CA PRO A 60 14.17 -7.91 -20.11
C PRO A 60 15.61 -8.23 -19.75
N ASP A 61 16.54 -7.37 -20.15
CA ASP A 61 17.97 -7.53 -19.88
C ASP A 61 18.37 -6.95 -18.51
N GLU A 62 17.53 -6.06 -17.95
CA GLU A 62 17.78 -5.39 -16.67
C GLU A 62 16.48 -5.14 -15.90
N PRO A 63 16.55 -4.90 -14.56
CA PRO A 63 15.40 -4.53 -13.76
C PRO A 63 14.78 -3.22 -14.25
N THR A 64 13.47 -3.24 -14.48
CA THR A 64 12.70 -2.08 -14.95
C THR A 64 11.22 -2.21 -14.60
N THR A 65 10.45 -1.16 -14.84
CA THR A 65 8.99 -1.21 -14.88
C THR A 65 8.53 -1.10 -16.31
N LEU A 66 7.77 -2.10 -16.77
CA LEU A 66 7.19 -2.12 -18.10
C LEU A 66 5.70 -1.79 -18.00
N TYR A 67 5.24 -0.86 -18.83
CA TYR A 67 3.84 -0.57 -19.05
C TYR A 67 3.43 -1.09 -20.41
N TYR A 68 2.40 -1.92 -20.49
CA TYR A 68 1.99 -2.50 -21.76
C TYR A 68 0.48 -2.43 -21.96
N ARG A 69 0.10 -2.44 -23.23
CA ARG A 69 -1.28 -2.56 -23.70
C ARG A 69 -1.32 -3.42 -24.95
N PHE A 70 -2.46 -4.01 -25.23
CA PHE A 70 -2.63 -4.78 -26.45
C PHE A 70 -3.20 -3.88 -27.56
N ILE A 71 -2.78 -4.18 -28.78
CA ILE A 71 -3.32 -3.64 -30.01
C ILE A 71 -3.85 -4.83 -30.80
N ILE A 72 -5.11 -4.82 -31.11
CA ILE A 72 -5.84 -5.87 -31.77
C ILE A 72 -6.26 -5.34 -33.14
N SER A 73 -6.00 -6.09 -34.20
CA SER A 73 -6.32 -5.65 -35.56
C SER A 73 -7.09 -6.73 -36.33
N ASP A 74 -8.11 -6.25 -37.07
CA ASP A 74 -8.91 -7.02 -38.02
C ASP A 74 -9.09 -6.20 -39.31
N GLY A 75 -8.51 -6.66 -40.41
CA GLY A 75 -8.45 -5.94 -41.67
C GLY A 75 -7.79 -4.56 -41.49
N THR A 76 -8.57 -3.51 -41.70
CA THR A 76 -8.13 -2.12 -41.53
C THR A 76 -8.55 -1.50 -40.19
N ALA A 77 -9.29 -2.23 -39.38
CA ALA A 77 -9.72 -1.79 -38.06
C ALA A 77 -8.69 -2.17 -36.99
N SER A 78 -8.55 -1.34 -35.97
CA SER A 78 -7.74 -1.64 -34.79
C SER A 78 -8.44 -1.15 -33.54
N ALA A 79 -8.29 -1.90 -32.45
CA ALA A 79 -8.72 -1.54 -31.12
C ALA A 79 -7.56 -1.67 -30.13
N TYR A 80 -7.63 -0.93 -29.06
CA TYR A 80 -6.70 -1.02 -27.91
C TYR A 80 -7.39 -1.75 -26.78
N TYR A 81 -6.67 -2.63 -26.11
CA TYR A 81 -7.12 -3.25 -24.87
C TYR A 81 -6.19 -2.80 -23.76
N ASP A 82 -6.69 -1.91 -22.94
CA ASP A 82 -6.02 -1.29 -21.80
C ASP A 82 -6.60 -1.83 -20.49
N ASP A 83 -5.94 -1.56 -19.38
CA ASP A 83 -6.51 -1.76 -18.04
C ASP A 83 -7.79 -0.92 -17.86
N ASP A 84 -8.64 -1.28 -16.93
CA ASP A 84 -9.87 -0.54 -16.65
C ASP A 84 -9.58 0.79 -15.93
N GLU A 85 -10.62 1.50 -15.53
CA GLU A 85 -10.48 2.79 -14.85
C GLU A 85 -9.86 2.70 -13.45
N PHE A 86 -9.94 1.52 -12.81
CA PHE A 86 -9.38 1.28 -11.47
C PHE A 86 -7.88 1.02 -11.49
N ARG A 87 -7.31 0.60 -12.64
CA ARG A 87 -5.88 0.33 -12.84
C ARG A 87 -5.31 -0.69 -11.86
N ASP A 88 -6.10 -1.68 -11.49
CA ASP A 88 -5.72 -2.72 -10.55
C ASP A 88 -5.37 -4.05 -11.21
N GLY A 89 -5.28 -4.06 -12.54
CA GLY A 89 -5.02 -5.24 -13.36
C GLY A 89 -6.27 -6.10 -13.55
N GLY A 90 -6.09 -7.32 -14.04
CA GLY A 90 -7.19 -8.23 -14.30
C GLY A 90 -7.85 -8.01 -15.66
N TRP A 91 -9.17 -7.85 -15.69
CA TRP A 91 -9.92 -7.57 -16.91
C TRP A 91 -9.77 -6.11 -17.29
N GLY A 92 -9.52 -5.86 -18.57
CA GLY A 92 -9.45 -4.52 -19.13
C GLY A 92 -10.62 -4.21 -20.05
N GLU A 93 -10.47 -3.13 -20.80
CA GLU A 93 -11.47 -2.63 -21.72
C GLU A 93 -10.94 -2.50 -23.15
N ALA A 94 -11.76 -2.92 -24.12
CA ALA A 94 -11.45 -2.71 -25.53
C ALA A 94 -11.98 -1.33 -25.96
N LEU A 95 -11.08 -0.47 -26.43
CA LEU A 95 -11.36 0.92 -26.79
C LEU A 95 -10.90 1.22 -28.22
N PRO A 96 -11.62 2.09 -28.97
CA PRO A 96 -11.18 2.51 -30.30
C PRO A 96 -9.92 3.38 -30.27
N ASN A 97 -9.63 4.01 -29.14
CA ASN A 97 -8.44 4.81 -28.88
C ASN A 97 -7.86 4.42 -27.52
N THR A 98 -6.53 4.56 -27.39
CA THR A 98 -5.87 4.27 -26.10
C THR A 98 -6.36 5.22 -25.00
N ALA A 99 -6.69 4.67 -23.83
CA ALA A 99 -6.98 5.43 -22.62
C ALA A 99 -5.74 5.77 -21.79
N ASP A 100 -4.55 5.33 -22.25
CA ASP A 100 -3.27 5.46 -21.55
C ASP A 100 -3.28 4.83 -20.14
N ARG A 101 -3.94 3.68 -20.03
CA ARG A 101 -4.08 2.88 -18.80
C ARG A 101 -3.39 1.53 -18.96
N GLY A 102 -2.08 1.56 -19.27
CA GLY A 102 -1.32 0.33 -19.52
C GLY A 102 -1.24 -0.56 -18.29
N TYR A 103 -1.28 -1.87 -18.52
CA TYR A 103 -0.92 -2.87 -17.50
C TYR A 103 0.54 -2.74 -17.10
N VAL A 104 0.88 -3.14 -15.89
CA VAL A 104 2.23 -3.00 -15.32
C VAL A 104 2.88 -4.37 -15.13
N ILE A 105 4.15 -4.47 -15.52
CA ILE A 105 5.03 -5.59 -15.17
C ILE A 105 6.23 -5.02 -14.43
N GLN A 106 6.39 -5.44 -13.18
CA GLN A 106 7.59 -5.14 -12.42
C GLN A 106 8.66 -6.21 -12.71
N VAL A 107 9.77 -5.78 -13.32
CA VAL A 107 10.93 -6.62 -13.54
C VAL A 107 11.93 -6.37 -12.43
N TYR A 108 12.31 -7.40 -11.73
CA TYR A 108 13.31 -7.35 -10.66
C TYR A 108 14.51 -8.21 -10.98
N ASP A 109 15.62 -7.98 -10.30
CA ASP A 109 16.83 -8.75 -10.44
C ASP A 109 16.56 -10.24 -10.23
N ALA A 110 17.08 -11.10 -11.11
CA ALA A 110 16.94 -12.56 -10.99
C ALA A 110 17.57 -13.11 -9.71
N ASP A 111 18.58 -12.42 -9.20
CA ASP A 111 19.28 -12.76 -7.97
C ASP A 111 18.61 -12.15 -6.70
N PHE A 112 17.48 -11.45 -6.88
CA PHE A 112 16.73 -10.89 -5.76
C PHE A 112 16.17 -12.01 -4.88
N GLU A 113 16.69 -12.08 -3.66
CA GLU A 113 16.18 -12.98 -2.62
C GLU A 113 15.41 -12.20 -1.55
N ALA A 114 14.16 -12.56 -1.36
CA ALA A 114 13.39 -12.00 -0.27
C ALA A 114 13.96 -12.48 1.09
N VAL A 115 14.00 -11.57 2.04
CA VAL A 115 14.58 -11.83 3.37
C VAL A 115 13.80 -12.93 4.09
N ALA A 116 14.44 -14.04 4.43
CA ALA A 116 13.79 -15.25 4.96
C ALA A 116 12.91 -14.99 6.21
N TRP A 117 13.31 -14.08 7.09
CA TRP A 117 12.53 -13.75 8.29
C TRP A 117 11.24 -12.98 7.96
N LEU A 118 11.20 -12.29 6.80
CA LEU A 118 10.01 -11.61 6.33
C LEU A 118 9.05 -12.58 5.62
N GLN A 119 9.58 -13.46 4.75
CA GLN A 119 8.79 -14.45 4.02
C GLN A 119 7.99 -15.38 4.95
N ASN A 120 8.59 -15.78 6.07
CA ASN A 120 8.00 -16.73 7.02
C ASN A 120 7.51 -16.02 8.30
N GLY A 121 7.41 -14.69 8.28
CA GLY A 121 7.04 -13.88 9.42
C GLY A 121 5.55 -13.61 9.51
N VAL A 122 5.08 -13.37 10.74
CA VAL A 122 3.77 -12.77 11.02
C VAL A 122 4.02 -11.33 11.44
N MET A 123 3.64 -10.39 10.58
CA MET A 123 3.79 -8.97 10.83
C MET A 123 2.54 -8.41 11.50
N TYR A 124 2.72 -7.67 12.59
CA TYR A 124 1.66 -6.95 13.28
C TYR A 124 1.95 -5.46 13.24
N GLN A 125 1.08 -4.72 12.56
CA GLN A 125 1.19 -3.27 12.46
C GLN A 125 0.62 -2.61 13.71
N ILE A 126 1.35 -1.63 14.25
CA ILE A 126 0.98 -0.89 15.46
C ILE A 126 0.93 0.60 15.12
N PHE A 127 -0.21 1.20 15.40
CA PHE A 127 -0.37 2.63 15.54
C PHE A 127 -0.09 2.97 17.03
N PRO A 128 1.05 3.59 17.39
CA PRO A 128 1.48 3.70 18.79
C PRO A 128 0.43 4.31 19.70
N ASP A 129 -0.10 5.47 19.34
CA ASP A 129 -1.12 6.17 20.13
C ASP A 129 -2.36 5.32 20.43
N ARG A 130 -2.70 4.38 19.55
CA ARG A 130 -3.93 3.56 19.61
C ARG A 130 -3.71 2.14 20.12
N PHE A 131 -2.53 1.81 20.64
CA PHE A 131 -2.25 0.45 21.09
C PHE A 131 -2.37 0.27 22.59
N ARG A 132 -1.58 0.99 23.38
CA ARG A 132 -1.61 0.95 24.84
C ARG A 132 -0.79 2.09 25.44
N ASN A 133 -1.36 2.77 26.42
CA ASN A 133 -0.64 3.65 27.32
C ASN A 133 0.18 2.82 28.32
N GLY A 134 1.49 2.95 28.29
CA GLY A 134 2.41 2.26 29.20
C GLY A 134 2.81 3.11 30.40
N ARG A 135 2.72 4.43 30.27
CA ARG A 135 3.00 5.39 31.33
C ARG A 135 2.35 6.74 31.02
N SER A 136 1.89 7.42 32.03
CA SER A 136 1.12 8.65 31.90
C SER A 136 1.95 9.95 31.95
N ASN A 137 3.26 9.88 32.16
CA ASN A 137 4.09 11.09 32.27
C ASN A 137 4.56 11.67 30.92
N ASN A 138 4.28 10.99 29.84
CA ASN A 138 4.44 11.48 28.46
C ASN A 138 3.10 11.68 27.74
N ASP A 139 1.99 11.49 28.43
CA ASP A 139 0.68 11.75 27.83
C ASP A 139 0.53 13.24 27.50
N PRO A 140 -0.10 13.59 26.37
CA PRO A 140 -0.41 14.96 26.05
C PRO A 140 -1.42 15.53 27.06
N THR A 141 -1.25 16.82 27.39
CA THR A 141 -2.13 17.52 28.35
C THR A 141 -3.21 18.35 27.67
N GLY A 142 -3.12 18.49 26.34
CA GLY A 142 -4.02 19.34 25.56
C GLY A 142 -3.57 20.80 25.46
N ASN A 143 -2.41 21.13 26.04
CA ASN A 143 -1.87 22.50 26.04
C ASN A 143 -0.61 22.65 25.17
N GLU A 144 -0.12 21.58 24.59
CA GLU A 144 1.07 21.57 23.77
C GLU A 144 0.79 22.21 22.41
N PRO A 145 1.62 23.20 21.98
CA PRO A 145 1.57 23.72 20.62
C PRO A 145 2.23 22.69 19.68
N ARG A 146 1.45 22.02 18.89
CA ARG A 146 1.98 21.03 17.93
C ARG A 146 2.02 21.54 16.49
N TYR A 147 1.23 22.55 16.17
CA TYR A 147 1.18 23.13 14.84
C TYR A 147 1.63 24.58 14.93
N GLY A 148 2.55 25.00 14.06
CA GLY A 148 3.09 26.36 14.01
C GLY A 148 2.09 27.45 13.60
N TRP A 149 0.84 27.09 13.38
CA TRP A 149 -0.24 28.01 12.99
C TRP A 149 -1.02 28.46 14.25
N PRO A 150 -0.85 29.72 14.70
CA PRO A 150 -1.28 30.12 16.04
C PRO A 150 -2.75 30.49 16.19
N THR A 151 -3.63 30.23 15.24
CA THR A 151 -4.84 31.06 15.17
C THR A 151 -6.18 30.39 15.36
N GLU A 152 -6.31 29.09 15.46
CA GLU A 152 -7.66 28.50 15.58
C GLU A 152 -7.77 27.42 16.66
N ALA A 153 -8.95 27.36 17.27
CA ALA A 153 -9.33 26.35 18.30
C ALA A 153 -9.21 24.89 17.76
N LEU A 154 -9.08 24.72 16.44
CA LEU A 154 -8.91 23.45 15.75
C LEU A 154 -7.46 22.91 15.83
N ASP A 155 -6.50 23.74 16.29
CA ASP A 155 -5.07 23.37 16.34
C ASP A 155 -4.63 22.79 17.68
N ARG A 156 -5.59 22.52 18.55
CA ARG A 156 -5.30 21.97 19.87
C ARG A 156 -5.29 20.45 19.86
N ILE A 157 -4.36 19.90 20.63
CA ILE A 157 -4.38 18.49 20.99
C ILE A 157 -5.64 18.19 21.81
N ILE A 158 -6.32 17.13 21.47
CA ILE A 158 -7.50 16.62 22.19
C ILE A 158 -7.09 15.32 22.87
N THR A 159 -7.12 15.31 24.19
CA THR A 159 -6.88 14.08 24.96
C THR A 159 -8.14 13.25 25.05
N LYS A 160 -8.01 11.94 24.80
CA LYS A 160 -9.13 10.98 24.79
C LYS A 160 -8.95 9.91 25.87
N SER A 161 -10.08 9.50 26.43
CA SER A 161 -10.13 8.26 27.19
C SER A 161 -10.18 7.05 26.25
N TRP A 162 -9.67 5.90 26.68
CA TRP A 162 -9.72 4.64 25.89
C TRP A 162 -11.15 4.13 25.62
N SER A 163 -12.15 4.68 26.27
CA SER A 163 -13.58 4.43 26.00
C SER A 163 -14.21 5.40 25.00
N ASP A 164 -13.50 6.47 24.65
CA ASP A 164 -14.02 7.49 23.74
C ASP A 164 -13.85 7.07 22.28
N LEU A 165 -14.63 7.70 21.39
CA LEU A 165 -14.48 7.53 19.96
C LEU A 165 -13.49 8.56 19.41
N PRO A 166 -12.70 8.18 18.38
CA PRO A 166 -11.81 9.11 17.68
C PRO A 166 -12.58 10.26 17.03
N GLU A 167 -11.92 11.41 16.90
CA GLU A 167 -12.46 12.55 16.14
C GLU A 167 -12.68 12.16 14.66
N GLY A 168 -13.79 12.60 14.12
CA GLY A 168 -14.20 12.25 12.76
C GLY A 168 -14.66 10.81 12.57
N TYR A 169 -14.80 10.03 13.64
CA TYR A 169 -15.37 8.69 13.56
C TYR A 169 -16.87 8.77 13.26
N CYS A 170 -17.31 7.97 12.30
CA CYS A 170 -18.72 7.90 11.89
C CYS A 170 -19.21 6.46 12.02
N ARG A 171 -20.30 6.24 12.75
CA ARG A 171 -20.97 4.94 12.85
C ARG A 171 -21.87 4.68 11.62
N PHE A 172 -21.40 5.08 10.47
CA PHE A 172 -22.18 5.06 9.24
C PHE A 172 -22.77 3.69 8.89
N TYR A 173 -22.03 2.62 9.16
CA TYR A 173 -22.49 1.24 8.91
C TYR A 173 -23.37 0.68 10.00
N GLU A 174 -23.26 1.19 11.22
CA GLU A 174 -24.05 0.74 12.37
C GLU A 174 -25.35 1.54 12.50
N ASN A 175 -25.25 2.86 12.34
CA ASN A 175 -26.38 3.79 12.41
C ASN A 175 -26.16 5.02 11.52
N PRO A 176 -26.65 5.01 10.27
CA PRO A 176 -26.46 6.12 9.33
C PRO A 176 -27.08 7.46 9.78
N ALA A 177 -28.00 7.43 10.75
CA ALA A 177 -28.66 8.63 11.29
C ALA A 177 -27.89 9.28 12.45
N GLU A 178 -26.87 8.60 13.00
CA GLU A 178 -26.05 9.14 14.08
C GLU A 178 -24.97 10.08 13.48
N PRO A 179 -24.85 11.33 14.00
CA PRO A 179 -23.82 12.24 13.51
C PRO A 179 -22.43 11.69 13.82
N CYS A 180 -21.46 12.01 12.94
CA CYS A 180 -20.06 11.72 13.20
C CYS A 180 -19.57 12.50 14.44
N VAL A 181 -18.57 11.97 15.15
CA VAL A 181 -17.85 12.71 16.18
C VAL A 181 -17.17 13.91 15.52
N GLU A 182 -17.52 15.12 15.98
CA GLU A 182 -16.95 16.36 15.44
C GLU A 182 -15.54 16.59 16.02
N GLY A 183 -14.63 17.09 15.19
CA GLY A 183 -13.29 17.50 15.62
C GLY A 183 -12.23 17.28 14.56
N PRO A 184 -11.03 17.85 14.75
CA PRO A 184 -9.94 17.74 13.81
C PRO A 184 -9.31 16.34 13.87
N ARG A 185 -9.33 15.64 12.76
CA ARG A 185 -8.67 14.34 12.62
C ARG A 185 -7.16 14.48 12.80
N GLY A 186 -6.55 13.47 13.43
CA GLY A 186 -5.10 13.44 13.62
C GLY A 186 -4.60 14.21 14.85
N ARG A 187 -5.49 14.84 15.64
CA ARG A 187 -5.14 15.63 16.84
C ARG A 187 -5.68 15.07 18.14
N ASP A 188 -6.40 13.98 18.07
CA ASP A 188 -6.95 13.27 19.22
C ASP A 188 -5.99 12.17 19.68
N TYR A 189 -5.51 12.26 20.90
CA TYR A 189 -4.51 11.36 21.47
C TYR A 189 -5.13 10.51 22.59
N PHE A 190 -4.81 9.22 22.56
CA PHE A 190 -5.19 8.23 23.59
C PHE A 190 -4.02 7.90 24.52
N GLY A 191 -2.85 8.43 24.25
CA GLY A 191 -1.65 8.27 25.08
C GLY A 191 -0.95 6.91 24.93
N GLY A 192 -1.19 6.18 23.84
CA GLY A 192 -0.43 4.98 23.56
C GLY A 192 1.04 5.29 23.28
N ASP A 193 1.96 4.45 23.77
CA ASP A 193 3.41 4.70 23.74
C ASP A 193 4.26 3.44 23.56
N LEU A 194 5.58 3.62 23.36
CA LEU A 194 6.54 2.52 23.21
C LEU A 194 6.61 1.63 24.46
N MET A 195 6.42 2.19 25.66
CA MET A 195 6.38 1.43 26.90
C MET A 195 5.17 0.50 26.94
N GLY A 196 4.02 0.98 26.47
CA GLY A 196 2.79 0.19 26.36
C GLY A 196 2.97 -0.99 25.40
N VAL A 197 3.61 -0.76 24.26
CA VAL A 197 3.95 -1.85 23.33
C VAL A 197 4.91 -2.84 23.98
N GLN A 198 5.96 -2.35 24.66
CA GLN A 198 6.92 -3.20 25.34
C GLN A 198 6.25 -4.09 26.41
N GLN A 199 5.30 -3.57 27.16
CA GLN A 199 4.53 -4.34 28.15
C GLN A 199 3.68 -5.45 27.52
N ARG A 200 3.41 -5.39 26.22
CA ARG A 200 2.57 -6.34 25.46
C ARG A 200 3.36 -7.29 24.58
N LEU A 201 4.68 -7.30 24.61
CA LEU A 201 5.50 -8.21 23.80
C LEU A 201 5.13 -9.70 24.01
N ASN A 202 4.83 -10.12 25.25
CA ASN A 202 4.39 -11.49 25.49
C ASN A 202 3.02 -11.81 24.86
N TYR A 203 2.10 -10.84 24.85
CA TYR A 203 0.81 -10.98 24.15
C TYR A 203 1.03 -11.10 22.64
N LEU A 204 1.81 -10.23 22.04
CA LEU A 204 2.14 -10.31 20.61
C LEU A 204 2.79 -11.65 20.26
N LYS A 205 3.71 -12.12 21.10
CA LYS A 205 4.33 -13.44 20.96
C LYS A 205 3.32 -14.58 21.01
N SER A 206 2.32 -14.50 21.88
CA SER A 206 1.27 -15.53 21.98
C SER A 206 0.35 -15.57 20.75
N LEU A 207 0.28 -14.49 19.97
CA LEU A 207 -0.40 -14.43 18.67
C LEU A 207 0.46 -14.97 17.50
N GLY A 208 1.71 -15.37 17.77
CA GLY A 208 2.65 -15.80 16.73
C GLY A 208 3.35 -14.66 15.99
N VAL A 209 3.26 -13.41 16.48
CA VAL A 209 3.92 -12.25 15.89
C VAL A 209 5.43 -12.40 15.95
N THR A 210 6.09 -12.24 14.82
CA THR A 210 7.55 -12.27 14.67
C THR A 210 8.12 -10.94 14.21
N ILE A 211 7.26 -10.03 13.71
CA ILE A 211 7.62 -8.72 13.18
C ILE A 211 6.63 -7.69 13.71
N ILE A 212 7.16 -6.65 14.36
CA ILE A 212 6.39 -5.47 14.74
C ILE A 212 6.70 -4.38 13.71
N TYR A 213 5.66 -3.94 13.00
CA TYR A 213 5.72 -2.79 12.10
C TYR A 213 5.06 -1.60 12.79
N PHE A 214 5.79 -0.51 13.00
CA PHE A 214 5.22 0.72 13.51
C PHE A 214 4.77 1.63 12.39
N ASN A 215 3.57 2.21 12.51
CA ASN A 215 3.29 3.50 11.89
C ASN A 215 4.38 4.48 12.32
N PRO A 216 4.58 5.61 11.61
CA PRO A 216 5.67 6.53 11.95
C PRO A 216 5.72 6.86 13.44
N ILE A 217 6.93 6.88 14.00
CA ILE A 217 7.18 7.16 15.42
C ILE A 217 8.01 8.42 15.65
N PHE A 218 8.38 9.08 14.58
CA PHE A 218 9.22 10.27 14.61
C PHE A 218 8.42 11.50 15.00
N ASP A 219 9.13 12.56 15.48
CA ASP A 219 8.49 13.80 15.90
C ASP A 219 7.65 14.41 14.77
N ALA A 220 6.39 14.67 15.08
CA ALA A 220 5.38 15.10 14.11
C ALA A 220 4.29 15.91 14.79
N ALA A 221 3.53 16.66 14.00
CA ALA A 221 2.43 17.45 14.52
C ALA A 221 1.18 16.61 14.84
N SER A 222 0.94 15.52 14.09
CA SER A 222 -0.24 14.67 14.25
C SER A 222 0.04 13.40 15.06
N ASN A 223 -1.04 12.79 15.57
CA ASN A 223 -0.98 11.52 16.29
C ASN A 223 -0.54 10.34 15.42
N HIS A 224 -0.73 10.41 14.10
CA HIS A 224 -0.32 9.37 13.14
C HIS A 224 1.11 9.53 12.65
N ALA A 225 1.72 10.69 12.87
CA ALA A 225 3.11 11.04 12.55
C ALA A 225 3.51 10.87 11.06
N TYR A 226 2.55 10.81 10.11
CA TYR A 226 2.84 10.83 8.68
C TYR A 226 3.27 12.22 8.20
N ASP A 227 3.11 13.26 9.00
CA ASP A 227 3.60 14.62 8.84
C ASP A 227 4.90 14.83 9.64
N THR A 228 5.88 13.95 9.44
CA THR A 228 7.16 13.94 10.17
C THR A 228 7.90 15.28 10.02
N GLN A 229 8.33 15.86 11.14
CA GLN A 229 9.13 17.09 11.24
C GLN A 229 10.61 16.77 11.46
N ASP A 230 10.92 15.79 12.32
CA ASP A 230 12.31 15.40 12.61
C ASP A 230 12.47 13.88 12.62
N TYR A 231 13.18 13.34 11.62
CA TYR A 231 13.44 11.89 11.50
C TYR A 231 14.50 11.37 12.48
N TYR A 232 15.17 12.23 13.22
CA TYR A 232 16.21 11.85 14.19
C TYR A 232 15.68 11.70 15.62
N THR A 233 14.47 12.19 15.86
CA THR A 233 13.87 12.25 17.19
C THR A 233 12.57 11.43 17.23
N VAL A 234 12.44 10.53 18.22
CA VAL A 234 11.16 9.88 18.51
C VAL A 234 10.21 10.91 19.10
N ASP A 235 8.95 10.89 18.63
CA ASP A 235 7.90 11.77 19.15
C ASP A 235 7.83 11.68 20.69
N PRO A 236 7.90 12.81 21.41
CA PRO A 236 7.87 12.84 22.87
C PRO A 236 6.67 12.13 23.49
N PHE A 237 5.52 12.09 22.81
CA PHE A 237 4.34 11.38 23.28
C PHE A 237 4.49 9.85 23.17
N PHE A 238 5.31 9.38 22.27
CA PHE A 238 5.62 7.95 22.16
C PHE A 238 6.81 7.52 23.01
N GLY A 239 7.68 8.46 23.37
CA GLY A 239 8.84 8.19 24.21
C GLY A 239 10.09 8.95 23.78
N THR A 240 11.25 8.35 23.96
CA THR A 240 12.55 8.90 23.62
C THR A 240 13.38 7.92 22.78
N ASN A 241 14.41 8.42 22.08
CA ASN A 241 15.36 7.57 21.34
C ASN A 241 16.00 6.50 22.24
N VAL A 242 16.26 6.82 23.50
CA VAL A 242 16.83 5.86 24.48
C VAL A 242 15.83 4.75 24.79
N GLU A 243 14.55 5.10 24.93
CA GLU A 243 13.48 4.14 25.19
C GLU A 243 13.19 3.29 23.97
N PHE A 244 13.22 3.87 22.77
CA PHE A 244 13.14 3.10 21.54
C PHE A 244 14.28 2.08 21.44
N GLY A 245 15.53 2.47 21.75
CA GLY A 245 16.64 1.53 21.80
C GLY A 245 16.48 0.40 22.82
N LYS A 246 15.85 0.67 23.99
CA LYS A 246 15.49 -0.36 24.97
C LYS A 246 14.37 -1.27 24.46
N PHE A 247 13.36 -0.70 23.83
CA PHE A 247 12.26 -1.44 23.20
C PHE A 247 12.79 -2.42 22.14
N VAL A 248 13.64 -1.96 21.20
CA VAL A 248 14.22 -2.82 20.15
C VAL A 248 14.96 -4.01 20.76
N LYS A 249 15.77 -3.78 21.81
CA LYS A 249 16.46 -4.87 22.53
C LYS A 249 15.48 -5.85 23.18
N ALA A 250 14.38 -5.35 23.76
CA ALA A 250 13.34 -6.19 24.36
C ALA A 250 12.59 -7.02 23.32
N ALA A 251 12.24 -6.42 22.17
CA ALA A 251 11.60 -7.10 21.06
C ALA A 251 12.51 -8.21 20.49
N GLN A 252 13.80 -7.91 20.28
CA GLN A 252 14.79 -8.90 19.83
C GLN A 252 14.92 -10.06 20.81
N LYS A 253 14.96 -9.80 22.12
CA LYS A 253 14.97 -10.85 23.16
C LYS A 253 13.70 -11.71 23.14
N ALA A 254 12.57 -11.14 22.77
CA ALA A 254 11.31 -11.85 22.60
C ALA A 254 11.24 -12.65 21.27
N GLY A 255 12.24 -12.50 20.39
CA GLY A 255 12.33 -13.17 19.09
C GLY A 255 11.65 -12.39 17.96
N MET A 256 11.40 -11.07 18.14
CA MET A 256 10.72 -10.23 17.18
C MET A 256 11.68 -9.27 16.49
N LYS A 257 11.42 -9.01 15.21
CA LYS A 257 12.04 -7.92 14.44
C LYS A 257 11.19 -6.66 14.56
N VAL A 258 11.80 -5.49 14.35
CA VAL A 258 11.13 -4.20 14.35
C VAL A 258 11.34 -3.56 12.98
N VAL A 259 10.26 -3.10 12.38
CA VAL A 259 10.24 -2.35 11.12
C VAL A 259 9.61 -1.00 11.41
N LEU A 260 10.20 0.07 10.91
CA LEU A 260 9.70 1.43 11.02
C LEU A 260 9.14 1.89 9.68
N ASP A 261 8.05 2.63 9.73
CA ASP A 261 7.53 3.36 8.59
C ASP A 261 8.43 4.58 8.30
N GLY A 262 8.94 4.65 7.10
CA GLY A 262 9.75 5.76 6.61
C GLY A 262 8.96 6.63 5.63
N VAL A 263 8.47 7.76 6.08
CA VAL A 263 7.72 8.71 5.25
C VAL A 263 8.69 9.54 4.42
N PHE A 264 9.22 8.97 3.32
CA PHE A 264 10.23 9.64 2.49
C PHE A 264 9.65 10.43 1.30
N ASN A 265 8.33 10.36 1.08
CA ASN A 265 7.67 11.05 -0.01
C ASN A 265 7.46 12.54 0.26
N HIS A 266 7.30 12.92 1.52
CA HIS A 266 7.04 14.29 1.97
C HIS A 266 7.48 14.46 3.42
N VAL A 267 7.56 15.73 3.85
CA VAL A 267 7.80 16.15 5.24
C VAL A 267 6.72 17.15 5.64
N SER A 268 6.56 17.40 6.94
CA SER A 268 5.73 18.50 7.41
C SER A 268 6.24 19.84 6.89
N SER A 269 5.33 20.77 6.70
CA SER A 269 5.64 22.16 6.31
C SER A 269 5.82 23.10 7.50
N ASP A 270 5.68 22.61 8.72
CA ASP A 270 5.74 23.39 9.97
C ASP A 270 7.17 23.61 10.46
#